data_c84c1cf54a80329ac3be590bac7231b6
#
_entry.id   c84c1cf54a80329ac3be590bac7231b6
#
_cell.length_a   1.000
_cell.length_b   1.000
_cell.length_c   1.000
_cell.angle_alpha   90.00
_cell.angle_beta   90.00
_cell.angle_gamma   90.00
#
_symmetry.space_group_name_H-M   'P 1'
#
loop_
_entity.id
_entity.type
_entity.pdbx_description
1 polymer ?
#
loop_
_entity_poly.entity_id
_entity_poly.type
_entity_poly.pdbx_seq_one_letter_code
_entity_poly.pdbx_strand_id
1 'polypeptide(L)'
;MTMRFIFVAICLAALGQAPAGLAKPPNILWLSAEDISPHLGCYGDDRAITPNLDRLAKQGVRYTHAFTTAGVCAPCRSGIITGMYQTTLGTHHMRCNAKLPSFVKPFPILLREAGYYCTNNSKTDYQFSAPRETWDASSGRAHWKNRKAGQPFFAVFNFGGCHESGIAGESKYRSVTANLKPSQRQDPGTLKLPPYYPDTPVVREDWKRNYELITAMDAWVGEHLRALEASGESDNTIVFFWSDHGVGLPRAKRWLYDSGTRIPLIVRIPVSFREGKQGRQHTIDSQLISSIDFAPTVLNLAGVDVPGHMQGRAFLGGKLGAARRYVYGARDRMDERYDIIRMVRDSRFRYIRNYEPLKTYYQYMNTPEKGATMKEIRRLEKTGGLSGAARFFSAGRKPVEELYDLKHDPHEVNNLAANPEHSDRLKTMREAHYRWVRE
;
A
#
# COMPACT_ATOMS: atom_id res chain seq x y z
N MET A 1 -56.32 2.33 -75.78
CA MET A 1 -55.00 2.98 -75.62
C MET A 1 -54.78 3.14 -74.10
N THR A 2 -54.14 2.11 -73.51
CA THR A 2 -54.05 1.94 -72.06
C THR A 2 -52.59 2.20 -71.61
N MET A 3 -52.38 3.30 -70.92
CA MET A 3 -51.06 3.73 -70.49
C MET A 3 -50.75 3.07 -69.09
N ARG A 4 -49.70 2.20 -69.08
CA ARG A 4 -49.20 1.54 -67.87
C ARG A 4 -48.15 2.43 -67.22
N PHE A 5 -48.43 2.90 -65.99
CA PHE A 5 -47.44 3.56 -65.12
C PHE A 5 -46.60 2.50 -64.38
N ILE A 6 -45.28 2.55 -64.58
CA ILE A 6 -44.32 1.74 -63.87
C ILE A 6 -43.88 2.57 -62.62
N PHE A 7 -44.22 2.09 -61.43
CA PHE A 7 -43.68 2.62 -60.19
C PHE A 7 -42.30 1.99 -59.92
N VAL A 8 -41.25 2.79 -59.93
CA VAL A 8 -39.93 2.40 -59.46
C VAL A 8 -39.85 2.72 -57.95
N ALA A 9 -39.83 1.66 -57.17
CA ALA A 9 -39.59 1.78 -55.71
C ALA A 9 -38.07 1.91 -55.45
N ILE A 10 -37.64 3.10 -55.02
CA ILE A 10 -36.28 3.33 -54.53
C ILE A 10 -36.21 2.85 -53.09
N CYS A 11 -35.59 1.69 -52.82
CA CYS A 11 -35.21 1.25 -51.48
C CYS A 11 -34.01 2.07 -51.02
N LEU A 12 -34.21 3.07 -50.18
CA LEU A 12 -33.14 3.68 -49.39
C LEU A 12 -32.68 2.67 -48.34
N ALA A 13 -31.51 2.06 -48.53
CA ALA A 13 -30.83 1.32 -47.50
C ALA A 13 -30.32 2.30 -46.42
N ALA A 14 -31.00 2.35 -45.29
CA ALA A 14 -30.51 3.02 -44.11
C ALA A 14 -29.25 2.27 -43.64
N LEU A 15 -28.08 2.82 -43.91
CA LEU A 15 -26.84 2.42 -43.27
C LEU A 15 -26.96 2.76 -41.78
N GLY A 16 -27.38 1.79 -40.96
CA GLY A 16 -27.35 1.87 -39.54
C GLY A 16 -25.91 2.11 -39.09
N GLN A 17 -25.64 3.34 -38.58
CA GLN A 17 -24.41 3.57 -37.86
C GLN A 17 -24.38 2.59 -36.69
N ALA A 18 -23.41 1.69 -36.70
CA ALA A 18 -23.11 0.87 -35.53
C ALA A 18 -22.90 1.81 -34.32
N PRO A 19 -23.46 1.49 -33.15
CA PRO A 19 -23.22 2.33 -31.94
C PRO A 19 -21.72 2.45 -31.77
N ALA A 20 -21.24 3.68 -31.50
CA ALA A 20 -19.84 3.96 -31.18
C ALA A 20 -19.39 2.93 -30.16
N GLY A 21 -18.43 2.08 -30.52
CA GLY A 21 -17.99 0.96 -29.71
C GLY A 21 -17.63 1.50 -28.32
N LEU A 22 -18.24 0.96 -27.26
CA LEU A 22 -17.86 1.21 -25.89
C LEU A 22 -16.34 1.05 -25.81
N ALA A 23 -15.64 2.11 -25.39
CA ALA A 23 -14.19 2.06 -25.25
C ALA A 23 -13.81 0.83 -24.42
N LYS A 24 -12.88 0.00 -24.93
CA LYS A 24 -12.44 -1.22 -24.25
C LYS A 24 -11.98 -0.86 -22.84
N PRO A 25 -12.50 -1.51 -21.79
CA PRO A 25 -12.09 -1.20 -20.42
C PRO A 25 -10.58 -1.48 -20.23
N PRO A 26 -9.86 -0.69 -19.41
CA PRO A 26 -8.42 -0.88 -19.20
C PRO A 26 -8.13 -2.20 -18.50
N ASN A 27 -7.02 -2.81 -18.85
CA ASN A 27 -6.41 -3.79 -17.96
C ASN A 27 -5.83 -3.08 -16.73
N ILE A 28 -5.76 -3.77 -15.59
CA ILE A 28 -5.20 -3.21 -14.35
C ILE A 28 -4.17 -4.20 -13.82
N LEU A 29 -2.93 -3.74 -13.63
CA LEU A 29 -1.83 -4.50 -13.07
C LEU A 29 -1.41 -3.91 -11.74
N TRP A 30 -1.47 -4.69 -10.68
CA TRP A 30 -0.89 -4.36 -9.39
C TRP A 30 0.43 -5.10 -9.17
N LEU A 31 1.50 -4.35 -8.96
CA LEU A 31 2.79 -4.82 -8.50
C LEU A 31 2.93 -4.38 -7.05
N SER A 32 2.80 -5.30 -6.12
CA SER A 32 2.89 -5.00 -4.69
C SER A 32 4.16 -5.58 -4.07
N ALA A 33 4.73 -4.84 -3.12
CA ALA A 33 5.81 -5.33 -2.27
C ALA A 33 5.32 -5.50 -0.83
N GLU A 34 5.97 -6.35 -0.07
CA GLU A 34 5.78 -6.44 1.37
C GLU A 34 6.81 -5.58 2.09
N ASP A 35 6.43 -4.99 3.23
CA ASP A 35 7.32 -4.41 4.24
C ASP A 35 8.28 -3.32 3.70
N ILE A 36 7.84 -2.40 2.85
CA ILE A 36 8.69 -1.27 2.43
C ILE A 36 8.05 0.09 2.68
N SER A 37 8.83 0.99 3.27
CA SER A 37 8.56 2.43 3.30
C SER A 37 9.05 3.07 1.99
N PRO A 38 8.83 4.38 1.74
CA PRO A 38 9.26 5.05 0.51
C PRO A 38 10.78 5.23 0.35
N HIS A 39 11.59 4.19 0.67
CA HIS A 39 13.04 4.18 0.46
C HIS A 39 13.36 3.82 -0.99
N LEU A 40 13.01 4.72 -1.92
CA LEU A 40 13.16 4.57 -3.36
C LEU A 40 13.79 5.86 -3.94
N GLY A 41 14.57 5.73 -5.02
CA GLY A 41 15.22 6.87 -5.67
C GLY A 41 14.22 7.96 -6.08
N CYS A 42 13.10 7.59 -6.69
CA CYS A 42 12.04 8.54 -7.07
C CYS A 42 11.37 9.24 -5.87
N TYR A 43 11.54 8.76 -4.64
CA TYR A 43 11.09 9.44 -3.41
C TYR A 43 12.18 10.30 -2.75
N GLY A 44 13.34 10.45 -3.39
CA GLY A 44 14.44 11.28 -2.92
C GLY A 44 15.44 10.56 -2.02
N ASP A 45 15.39 9.24 -1.95
CA ASP A 45 16.39 8.44 -1.24
C ASP A 45 17.59 8.17 -2.18
N ASP A 46 18.72 8.86 -1.92
CA ASP A 46 19.94 8.82 -2.72
C ASP A 46 20.72 7.50 -2.57
N ARG A 47 20.36 6.66 -1.62
CA ARG A 47 20.95 5.34 -1.39
C ARG A 47 20.19 4.21 -2.05
N ALA A 48 18.91 4.42 -2.36
CA ALA A 48 18.10 3.41 -2.99
C ALA A 48 18.47 3.22 -4.48
N ILE A 49 18.72 1.98 -4.87
CA ILE A 49 19.03 1.63 -6.28
C ILE A 49 17.77 1.03 -6.89
N THR A 50 16.90 1.89 -7.46
CA THR A 50 15.57 1.54 -7.95
C THR A 50 15.25 2.08 -9.35
N PRO A 51 16.10 1.81 -10.37
CA PRO A 51 15.98 2.43 -11.70
C PRO A 51 14.69 2.10 -12.45
N ASN A 52 14.08 0.93 -12.21
CA ASN A 52 12.84 0.53 -12.87
C ASN A 52 11.63 1.29 -12.28
N LEU A 53 11.57 1.44 -10.96
CA LEU A 53 10.55 2.23 -10.27
C LEU A 53 10.72 3.72 -10.54
N ASP A 54 11.96 4.22 -10.61
CA ASP A 54 12.25 5.61 -10.98
C ASP A 54 11.76 5.92 -12.39
N ARG A 55 11.93 4.97 -13.34
CA ARG A 55 11.35 5.06 -14.68
C ARG A 55 9.83 5.01 -14.67
N LEU A 56 9.21 4.09 -13.90
CA LEU A 56 7.77 4.01 -13.77
C LEU A 56 7.19 5.31 -13.21
N ALA A 57 7.82 5.90 -12.20
CA ALA A 57 7.43 7.20 -11.63
C ALA A 57 7.51 8.34 -12.64
N LYS A 58 8.52 8.35 -13.52
CA LYS A 58 8.62 9.31 -14.62
C LYS A 58 7.52 9.13 -15.66
N GLN A 59 7.04 7.92 -15.87
CA GLN A 59 5.96 7.61 -16.82
C GLN A 59 4.54 7.81 -16.24
N GLY A 60 4.42 8.08 -14.95
CA GLY A 60 3.15 8.18 -14.24
C GLY A 60 3.13 9.27 -13.18
N VAL A 61 2.34 9.01 -12.16
CA VAL A 61 2.17 9.86 -10.96
C VAL A 61 2.79 9.16 -9.76
N ARG A 62 3.61 9.89 -9.02
CA ARG A 62 4.12 9.48 -7.72
C ARG A 62 3.33 10.18 -6.61
N TYR A 63 2.65 9.40 -5.77
CA TYR A 63 1.90 9.90 -4.62
C TYR A 63 2.79 9.96 -3.38
N THR A 64 2.87 11.13 -2.74
CA THR A 64 3.76 11.32 -1.59
C THR A 64 3.11 11.08 -0.24
N HIS A 65 1.77 11.02 -0.21
CA HIS A 65 0.97 10.90 1.02
C HIS A 65 -0.01 9.72 0.94
N ALA A 66 0.50 8.53 0.60
CA ALA A 66 -0.25 7.28 0.66
C ALA A 66 0.05 6.54 1.99
N PHE A 67 -1.00 6.09 2.67
CA PHE A 67 -0.91 5.48 4.00
C PHE A 67 -1.75 4.21 4.09
N THR A 68 -1.21 3.20 4.78
CA THR A 68 -1.98 2.02 5.17
C THR A 68 -2.78 2.26 6.44
N THR A 69 -3.86 1.51 6.61
CA THR A 69 -4.74 1.58 7.80
C THR A 69 -4.22 0.78 9.00
N ALA A 70 -3.24 -0.09 8.77
CA ALA A 70 -2.55 -0.86 9.82
C ALA A 70 -1.09 -1.09 9.39
N GLY A 71 -0.15 -0.98 10.30
CA GLY A 71 1.29 -1.18 10.03
C GLY A 71 1.69 -2.66 9.92
N VAL A 72 0.79 -3.55 9.52
CA VAL A 72 1.05 -5.00 9.39
C VAL A 72 0.17 -5.63 8.32
N CYS A 73 0.67 -6.67 7.64
CA CYS A 73 0.12 -7.25 6.43
C CYS A 73 -1.37 -7.66 6.53
N ALA A 74 -1.75 -8.55 7.43
CA ALA A 74 -3.07 -9.16 7.38
C ALA A 74 -4.22 -8.17 7.67
N PRO A 75 -4.19 -7.32 8.72
CA PRO A 75 -5.21 -6.31 8.92
C PRO A 75 -5.30 -5.29 7.77
N CYS A 76 -4.16 -4.80 7.23
CA CYS A 76 -4.22 -3.85 6.14
C CYS A 76 -4.74 -4.48 4.83
N ARG A 77 -4.34 -5.74 4.53
CA ARG A 77 -4.79 -6.45 3.32
C ARG A 77 -6.28 -6.76 3.34
N SER A 78 -6.86 -7.02 4.53
CA SER A 78 -8.31 -7.14 4.65
C SER A 78 -9.02 -5.83 4.28
N GLY A 79 -8.47 -4.70 4.70
CA GLY A 79 -8.98 -3.38 4.32
C GLY A 79 -8.83 -3.08 2.83
N ILE A 80 -7.67 -3.38 2.25
CA ILE A 80 -7.40 -3.16 0.82
C ILE A 80 -8.38 -3.95 -0.06
N ILE A 81 -8.61 -5.24 0.25
CA ILE A 81 -9.44 -6.10 -0.62
C ILE A 81 -10.94 -5.82 -0.50
N THR A 82 -11.38 -5.18 0.58
CA THR A 82 -12.78 -4.86 0.84
C THR A 82 -13.13 -3.38 0.68
N GLY A 83 -12.12 -2.49 0.64
CA GLY A 83 -12.34 -1.04 0.66
C GLY A 83 -12.90 -0.51 1.99
N MET A 84 -12.74 -1.25 3.09
CA MET A 84 -13.27 -0.92 4.42
C MET A 84 -12.20 -0.96 5.50
N TYR A 85 -12.37 -0.21 6.58
CA TYR A 85 -11.46 -0.31 7.72
C TYR A 85 -11.53 -1.69 8.38
N GLN A 86 -10.38 -2.25 8.70
CA GLN A 86 -10.27 -3.54 9.40
C GLN A 86 -10.96 -3.52 10.77
N THR A 87 -11.08 -2.35 11.40
CA THR A 87 -11.82 -2.17 12.67
C THR A 87 -13.33 -2.33 12.48
N THR A 88 -13.88 -1.84 11.38
CA THR A 88 -15.30 -2.02 11.03
C THR A 88 -15.63 -3.48 10.71
N LEU A 89 -14.68 -4.20 10.10
CA LEU A 89 -14.87 -5.59 9.70
C LEU A 89 -14.59 -6.61 10.81
N GLY A 90 -14.05 -6.18 11.97
CA GLY A 90 -13.55 -7.11 12.99
C GLY A 90 -12.28 -7.87 12.58
N THR A 91 -11.57 -7.43 11.53
CA THR A 91 -10.33 -8.04 11.01
C THR A 91 -9.05 -7.35 11.52
N HIS A 92 -9.15 -6.58 12.61
CA HIS A 92 -8.07 -5.75 13.15
C HIS A 92 -7.08 -6.51 14.03
N HIS A 93 -7.42 -7.69 14.51
CA HIS A 93 -6.50 -8.54 15.27
C HIS A 93 -5.67 -9.41 14.33
N MET A 94 -4.35 -9.28 14.38
CA MET A 94 -3.45 -10.11 13.58
C MET A 94 -3.74 -11.61 13.78
N ARG A 95 -3.86 -12.37 12.68
CA ARG A 95 -4.19 -13.82 12.70
C ARG A 95 -5.57 -14.13 13.30
N CYS A 96 -6.56 -13.24 13.16
CA CYS A 96 -7.95 -13.61 13.39
C CYS A 96 -8.55 -14.34 12.17
N ASN A 97 -9.74 -14.93 12.35
CA ASN A 97 -10.53 -15.53 11.29
C ASN A 97 -11.96 -14.97 11.39
N ALA A 98 -12.13 -13.76 10.88
CA ALA A 98 -13.41 -13.06 10.95
C ALA A 98 -14.41 -13.62 9.94
N LYS A 99 -15.70 -13.54 10.27
CA LYS A 99 -16.79 -13.77 9.32
C LYS A 99 -17.31 -12.41 8.86
N LEU A 100 -17.20 -12.16 7.56
CA LEU A 100 -17.72 -10.92 6.99
C LEU A 100 -19.26 -10.98 6.86
N PRO A 101 -19.96 -9.84 6.98
CA PRO A 101 -21.35 -9.73 6.55
C PRO A 101 -21.49 -10.12 5.08
N SER A 102 -22.61 -10.76 4.70
CA SER A 102 -22.79 -11.31 3.34
C SER A 102 -22.76 -10.24 2.23
N PHE A 103 -23.07 -8.99 2.54
CA PHE A 103 -23.00 -7.89 1.59
C PHE A 103 -21.56 -7.36 1.37
N VAL A 104 -20.60 -7.66 2.24
CA VAL A 104 -19.21 -7.25 2.08
C VAL A 104 -18.47 -8.28 1.24
N LYS A 105 -18.23 -7.94 -0.02
CA LYS A 105 -17.48 -8.79 -0.95
C LYS A 105 -16.07 -8.24 -1.15
N PRO A 106 -15.02 -9.08 -1.30
CA PRO A 106 -13.77 -8.70 -1.92
C PRO A 106 -14.00 -8.08 -3.30
N PHE A 107 -13.45 -6.89 -3.58
CA PHE A 107 -13.77 -6.14 -4.79
C PHE A 107 -13.47 -6.88 -6.12
N PRO A 108 -12.50 -7.83 -6.21
CA PRO A 108 -12.31 -8.58 -7.44
C PRO A 108 -13.53 -9.37 -7.90
N ILE A 109 -14.45 -9.74 -6.98
CA ILE A 109 -15.73 -10.37 -7.33
C ILE A 109 -16.53 -9.44 -8.24
N LEU A 110 -16.60 -8.15 -7.91
CA LEU A 110 -17.33 -7.15 -8.71
C LEU A 110 -16.68 -6.93 -10.08
N LEU A 111 -15.36 -6.98 -10.16
CA LEU A 111 -14.65 -6.93 -11.45
C LEU A 111 -14.95 -8.16 -12.30
N ARG A 112 -15.01 -9.36 -11.71
CA ARG A 112 -15.36 -10.59 -12.41
C ARG A 112 -16.80 -10.56 -12.90
N GLU A 113 -17.73 -10.06 -12.09
CA GLU A 113 -19.11 -9.80 -12.49
C GLU A 113 -19.21 -8.85 -13.70
N ALA A 114 -18.25 -7.90 -13.81
CA ALA A 114 -18.09 -6.99 -14.95
C ALA A 114 -17.25 -7.57 -16.12
N GLY A 115 -16.90 -8.86 -16.07
CA GLY A 115 -16.23 -9.56 -17.18
C GLY A 115 -14.70 -9.58 -17.13
N TYR A 116 -14.06 -9.03 -16.09
CA TYR A 116 -12.61 -9.10 -15.92
C TYR A 116 -12.14 -10.50 -15.57
N TYR A 117 -10.96 -10.86 -16.05
CA TYR A 117 -10.19 -12.01 -15.57
C TYR A 117 -9.29 -11.58 -14.42
N CYS A 118 -9.57 -12.06 -13.19
CA CYS A 118 -8.92 -11.62 -11.97
C CYS A 118 -7.92 -12.65 -11.45
N THR A 119 -6.64 -12.28 -11.27
CA THR A 119 -5.59 -13.18 -10.81
C THR A 119 -4.78 -12.60 -9.64
N ASN A 120 -4.35 -13.48 -8.72
CA ASN A 120 -3.51 -13.13 -7.59
C ASN A 120 -2.29 -14.07 -7.48
N ASN A 121 -1.10 -13.52 -7.59
CA ASN A 121 0.17 -14.25 -7.48
C ASN A 121 0.99 -13.66 -6.30
N SER A 122 0.90 -14.23 -5.08
CA SER A 122 -0.07 -15.22 -4.59
C SER A 122 -0.44 -14.93 -3.12
N LYS A 123 -0.20 -13.70 -2.64
CA LYS A 123 -0.46 -13.29 -1.27
C LYS A 123 -1.94 -12.93 -1.07
N THR A 124 -2.57 -13.52 -0.07
CA THR A 124 -3.94 -13.18 0.36
C THR A 124 -3.92 -12.48 1.72
N ASP A 125 -3.80 -13.22 2.80
CA ASP A 125 -3.66 -12.70 4.17
C ASP A 125 -4.84 -11.81 4.62
N TYR A 126 -6.08 -12.16 4.22
CA TYR A 126 -7.25 -11.27 4.37
C TYR A 126 -7.93 -11.34 5.74
N GLN A 127 -7.45 -12.13 6.68
CA GLN A 127 -8.06 -12.30 8.02
C GLN A 127 -9.47 -12.90 8.01
N PHE A 128 -9.94 -13.37 6.87
CA PHE A 128 -11.19 -14.08 6.65
C PHE A 128 -11.03 -15.10 5.51
N SER A 129 -11.88 -16.10 5.48
CA SER A 129 -11.96 -17.03 4.35
C SER A 129 -12.54 -16.32 3.14
N ALA A 130 -11.69 -15.99 2.16
CA ALA A 130 -12.17 -15.36 0.94
C ALA A 130 -13.07 -16.31 0.15
N PRO A 131 -14.23 -15.85 -0.36
CA PRO A 131 -15.07 -16.63 -1.25
C PRO A 131 -14.28 -17.16 -2.44
N ARG A 132 -14.62 -18.37 -2.91
CA ARG A 132 -13.95 -19.00 -4.06
C ARG A 132 -14.03 -18.13 -5.31
N GLU A 133 -15.07 -17.33 -5.41
CA GLU A 133 -15.34 -16.41 -6.53
C GLU A 133 -14.44 -15.19 -6.53
N THR A 134 -13.60 -14.99 -5.51
CA THR A 134 -12.73 -13.79 -5.42
C THR A 134 -11.73 -13.71 -6.57
N TRP A 135 -11.20 -14.83 -7.01
CA TRP A 135 -10.18 -14.90 -8.07
C TRP A 135 -10.50 -16.00 -9.08
N ASP A 136 -10.20 -15.77 -10.36
CA ASP A 136 -10.17 -16.84 -11.37
C ASP A 136 -8.99 -17.78 -11.16
N ALA A 137 -7.84 -17.22 -10.70
CA ALA A 137 -6.67 -17.98 -10.30
C ALA A 137 -5.93 -17.25 -9.17
N SER A 138 -5.59 -17.98 -8.09
CA SER A 138 -4.78 -17.48 -6.97
C SER A 138 -3.73 -18.51 -6.61
N SER A 139 -2.51 -18.32 -7.08
CA SER A 139 -1.36 -19.20 -6.86
C SER A 139 -0.05 -18.55 -7.34
N GLY A 140 1.10 -19.13 -7.05
CA GLY A 140 2.39 -18.68 -7.59
C GLY A 140 2.53 -18.82 -9.12
N ARG A 141 1.54 -19.41 -9.81
CA ARG A 141 1.48 -19.51 -11.29
C ARG A 141 0.36 -18.67 -11.89
N ALA A 142 -0.45 -17.99 -11.07
CA ALA A 142 -1.54 -17.16 -11.55
C ALA A 142 -1.00 -16.01 -12.42
N HIS A 143 -1.58 -15.82 -13.59
CA HIS A 143 -1.06 -14.85 -14.57
C HIS A 143 -2.18 -14.38 -15.52
N TRP A 144 -2.17 -13.11 -15.91
CA TRP A 144 -3.16 -12.53 -16.86
C TRP A 144 -3.14 -13.19 -18.24
N LYS A 145 -2.05 -13.83 -18.64
CA LYS A 145 -1.91 -14.49 -19.94
C LYS A 145 -2.92 -15.63 -20.17
N ASN A 146 -3.48 -16.18 -19.09
CA ASN A 146 -4.44 -17.29 -19.17
C ASN A 146 -5.88 -16.84 -19.43
N ARG A 147 -6.13 -15.52 -19.60
CA ARG A 147 -7.44 -14.98 -19.94
C ARG A 147 -7.86 -15.31 -21.38
N LYS A 148 -9.16 -15.19 -21.67
CA LYS A 148 -9.66 -15.26 -23.03
C LYS A 148 -9.13 -14.10 -23.86
N ALA A 149 -9.01 -14.29 -25.17
CA ALA A 149 -8.61 -13.23 -26.11
C ALA A 149 -9.55 -12.02 -25.96
N GLY A 150 -8.98 -10.82 -25.86
CA GLY A 150 -9.76 -9.59 -25.73
C GLY A 150 -10.39 -9.34 -24.35
N GLN A 151 -10.36 -10.28 -23.42
CA GLN A 151 -10.90 -10.12 -22.07
C GLN A 151 -10.02 -9.16 -21.26
N PRO A 152 -10.57 -8.13 -20.57
CA PRO A 152 -9.79 -7.29 -19.69
C PRO A 152 -9.33 -8.09 -18.47
N PHE A 153 -8.21 -7.69 -17.86
CA PHE A 153 -7.71 -8.35 -16.67
C PHE A 153 -7.48 -7.39 -15.51
N PHE A 154 -7.64 -7.92 -14.30
CA PHE A 154 -7.07 -7.40 -13.07
C PHE A 154 -6.07 -8.43 -12.52
N ALA A 155 -4.80 -8.08 -12.52
CA ALA A 155 -3.74 -9.01 -12.10
C ALA A 155 -2.91 -8.40 -10.96
N VAL A 156 -2.72 -9.18 -9.91
CA VAL A 156 -1.90 -8.82 -8.74
C VAL A 156 -0.68 -9.72 -8.70
N PHE A 157 0.50 -9.12 -8.60
CA PHE A 157 1.76 -9.81 -8.31
C PHE A 157 2.33 -9.25 -7.01
N ASN A 158 2.74 -10.16 -6.12
CA ASN A 158 3.21 -9.81 -4.79
C ASN A 158 4.67 -10.22 -4.61
N PHE A 159 5.56 -9.26 -4.34
CA PHE A 159 6.95 -9.53 -4.02
C PHE A 159 7.12 -9.71 -2.51
N GLY A 160 7.33 -10.96 -2.08
CA GLY A 160 7.53 -11.30 -0.66
C GLY A 160 9.00 -11.27 -0.21
N GLY A 161 9.93 -10.82 -1.07
CA GLY A 161 11.35 -10.79 -0.75
C GLY A 161 11.70 -9.78 0.35
N CYS A 162 11.05 -8.62 0.36
CA CYS A 162 11.29 -7.55 1.34
C CYS A 162 10.64 -7.80 2.72
N HIS A 163 9.79 -8.83 2.87
CA HIS A 163 9.21 -9.17 4.18
C HIS A 163 10.28 -9.27 5.28
N GLU A 164 9.96 -8.90 6.53
CA GLU A 164 10.90 -8.91 7.67
C GLU A 164 11.76 -10.18 7.78
N SER A 165 11.24 -11.32 7.34
CA SER A 165 11.99 -12.56 7.28
C SER A 165 13.12 -12.57 6.24
N GLY A 166 13.09 -11.66 5.26
CA GLY A 166 14.19 -11.44 4.31
C GLY A 166 15.35 -10.69 4.96
N ILE A 167 15.06 -9.76 5.88
CA ILE A 167 16.09 -9.07 6.65
C ILE A 167 16.68 -10.00 7.71
N ALA A 168 15.83 -10.65 8.50
CA ALA A 168 16.25 -11.50 9.63
C ALA A 168 16.81 -12.86 9.23
N GLY A 169 16.42 -13.40 8.08
CA GLY A 169 16.75 -14.77 7.65
C GLY A 169 17.84 -14.82 6.59
N GLU A 170 19.05 -15.26 6.94
CA GLU A 170 20.22 -15.35 6.06
C GLU A 170 19.95 -16.07 4.74
N SER A 171 19.33 -17.26 4.80
CA SER A 171 19.03 -18.06 3.61
C SER A 171 18.10 -17.32 2.64
N LYS A 172 17.03 -16.71 3.16
CA LYS A 172 16.08 -15.93 2.34
C LYS A 172 16.75 -14.68 1.76
N TYR A 173 17.53 -13.95 2.58
CA TYR A 173 18.28 -12.80 2.11
C TYR A 173 19.20 -13.17 0.95
N ARG A 174 20.04 -14.20 1.12
CA ARG A 174 20.94 -14.66 0.05
C ARG A 174 20.19 -15.07 -1.22
N SER A 175 19.13 -15.84 -1.07
CA SER A 175 18.31 -16.26 -2.21
C SER A 175 17.71 -15.10 -2.98
N VAL A 176 17.11 -14.13 -2.28
CA VAL A 176 16.46 -12.95 -2.89
C VAL A 176 17.48 -12.04 -3.57
N THR A 177 18.67 -11.89 -2.98
CA THR A 177 19.70 -10.96 -3.48
C THR A 177 20.77 -11.64 -4.35
N ALA A 178 20.59 -12.92 -4.71
CA ALA A 178 21.60 -13.71 -5.42
C ALA A 178 22.06 -13.07 -6.75
N ASN A 179 21.15 -12.42 -7.45
CA ASN A 179 21.41 -11.83 -8.77
C ASN A 179 21.88 -10.36 -8.71
N LEU A 180 22.07 -9.78 -7.52
CA LEU A 180 22.58 -8.41 -7.40
C LEU A 180 24.07 -8.35 -7.76
N LYS A 181 24.39 -7.41 -8.65
CA LYS A 181 25.79 -7.10 -9.04
C LYS A 181 26.55 -6.46 -7.87
N PRO A 182 27.90 -6.49 -7.85
CA PRO A 182 28.68 -5.78 -6.83
C PRO A 182 28.32 -4.29 -6.70
N SER A 183 28.06 -3.60 -7.82
CA SER A 183 27.65 -2.18 -7.84
C SER A 183 26.23 -1.92 -7.29
N GLN A 184 25.45 -2.96 -7.03
CA GLN A 184 24.11 -2.89 -6.46
C GLN A 184 24.09 -3.27 -4.96
N ARG A 185 25.28 -3.60 -4.41
CA ARG A 185 25.45 -3.87 -2.98
C ARG A 185 25.68 -2.57 -2.22
N GLN A 186 25.17 -2.53 -1.01
CA GLN A 186 25.28 -1.38 -0.13
C GLN A 186 26.50 -1.48 0.80
N ASP A 187 27.13 -0.35 1.08
CA ASP A 187 28.07 -0.23 2.19
C ASP A 187 27.33 0.23 3.44
N PRO A 188 27.23 -0.61 4.50
CA PRO A 188 26.52 -0.26 5.72
C PRO A 188 27.09 0.98 6.41
N GLY A 189 28.39 1.30 6.21
CA GLY A 189 29.04 2.48 6.77
C GLY A 189 28.50 3.80 6.22
N THR A 190 28.00 3.81 4.98
CA THR A 190 27.49 5.02 4.31
C THR A 190 26.00 5.27 4.50
N LEU A 191 25.26 4.30 5.03
CA LEU A 191 23.81 4.41 5.20
C LEU A 191 23.46 5.30 6.41
N LYS A 192 22.43 6.13 6.24
CA LYS A 192 21.87 6.95 7.32
C LYS A 192 20.79 6.15 8.04
N LEU A 193 20.97 5.89 9.31
CA LEU A 193 19.94 5.26 10.14
C LEU A 193 18.92 6.31 10.61
N PRO A 194 17.64 5.95 10.73
CA PRO A 194 16.68 6.73 11.49
C PRO A 194 17.17 6.96 12.93
N PRO A 195 16.96 8.14 13.53
CA PRO A 195 17.55 8.51 14.82
C PRO A 195 17.07 7.66 16.02
N TYR A 196 16.00 6.91 15.84
CA TYR A 196 15.47 6.00 16.84
C TYR A 196 16.14 4.60 16.81
N TYR A 197 17.04 4.34 15.87
CA TYR A 197 17.86 3.12 15.91
C TYR A 197 19.21 3.39 16.56
N PRO A 198 19.71 2.47 17.42
CA PRO A 198 21.07 2.56 17.89
C PRO A 198 22.04 2.33 16.73
N ASP A 199 23.05 3.20 16.63
CA ASP A 199 24.05 3.12 15.57
C ASP A 199 25.12 2.07 15.92
N THR A 200 24.87 0.83 15.54
CA THR A 200 25.80 -0.30 15.73
C THR A 200 25.98 -1.06 14.41
N PRO A 201 27.09 -1.81 14.24
CA PRO A 201 27.31 -2.63 13.05
C PRO A 201 26.16 -3.61 12.76
N VAL A 202 25.52 -4.15 13.79
CA VAL A 202 24.40 -5.09 13.67
C VAL A 202 23.18 -4.41 13.05
N VAL A 203 22.83 -3.22 13.53
CA VAL A 203 21.67 -2.46 13.02
C VAL A 203 21.94 -1.95 11.60
N ARG A 204 23.18 -1.52 11.34
CA ARG A 204 23.61 -1.10 9.98
C ARG A 204 23.53 -2.25 8.97
N GLU A 205 23.86 -3.47 9.38
CA GLU A 205 23.75 -4.65 8.50
C GLU A 205 22.29 -4.96 8.16
N ASP A 206 21.36 -4.94 9.12
CA ASP A 206 19.94 -5.13 8.83
C ASP A 206 19.39 -4.01 7.93
N TRP A 207 19.86 -2.77 8.13
CA TRP A 207 19.48 -1.62 7.30
C TRP A 207 20.01 -1.76 5.87
N LYS A 208 21.25 -2.22 5.70
CA LYS A 208 21.84 -2.59 4.40
C LYS A 208 20.99 -3.68 3.70
N ARG A 209 20.63 -4.73 4.43
CA ARG A 209 19.80 -5.82 3.86
C ARG A 209 18.47 -5.31 3.35
N ASN A 210 17.84 -4.38 4.08
CA ASN A 210 16.61 -3.74 3.61
C ASN A 210 16.79 -3.08 2.23
N TYR A 211 17.84 -2.28 2.02
CA TYR A 211 18.10 -1.65 0.72
C TYR A 211 18.39 -2.64 -0.39
N GLU A 212 19.16 -3.68 -0.11
CA GLU A 212 19.48 -4.70 -1.11
C GLU A 212 18.26 -5.53 -1.51
N LEU A 213 17.36 -5.82 -0.57
CA LEU A 213 16.09 -6.46 -0.87
C LEU A 213 15.17 -5.56 -1.72
N ILE A 214 15.18 -4.25 -1.47
CA ILE A 214 14.48 -3.25 -2.30
C ILE A 214 15.06 -3.21 -3.71
N THR A 215 16.40 -3.29 -3.86
CA THR A 215 17.05 -3.35 -5.19
C THR A 215 16.66 -4.63 -5.94
N ALA A 216 16.58 -5.77 -5.26
CA ALA A 216 16.09 -7.02 -5.87
C ALA A 216 14.61 -6.93 -6.27
N MET A 217 13.78 -6.29 -5.45
CA MET A 217 12.38 -6.00 -5.77
C MET A 217 12.26 -5.11 -7.01
N ASP A 218 13.08 -4.06 -7.15
CA ASP A 218 13.08 -3.19 -8.32
C ASP A 218 13.39 -3.96 -9.61
N ALA A 219 14.35 -4.88 -9.56
CA ALA A 219 14.66 -5.76 -10.69
C ALA A 219 13.45 -6.62 -11.08
N TRP A 220 12.75 -7.21 -10.09
CA TRP A 220 11.53 -7.97 -10.29
C TRP A 220 10.39 -7.11 -10.88
N VAL A 221 10.20 -5.87 -10.44
CA VAL A 221 9.26 -4.92 -11.05
C VAL A 221 9.63 -4.70 -12.52
N GLY A 222 10.91 -4.52 -12.83
CA GLY A 222 11.41 -4.35 -14.19
C GLY A 222 11.08 -5.55 -15.09
N GLU A 223 11.16 -6.78 -14.57
CA GLU A 223 10.79 -8.00 -15.31
C GLU A 223 9.30 -8.02 -15.68
N HIS A 224 8.42 -7.67 -14.73
CA HIS A 224 6.98 -7.62 -14.98
C HIS A 224 6.59 -6.52 -15.97
N LEU A 225 7.22 -5.35 -15.91
CA LEU A 225 6.99 -4.26 -16.87
C LEU A 225 7.45 -4.64 -18.28
N ARG A 226 8.61 -5.29 -18.42
CA ARG A 226 9.08 -5.82 -19.73
C ARG A 226 8.16 -6.92 -20.25
N ALA A 227 7.67 -7.81 -19.39
CA ALA A 227 6.72 -8.85 -19.79
C ALA A 227 5.38 -8.28 -20.26
N LEU A 228 4.93 -7.19 -19.66
CA LEU A 228 3.73 -6.45 -20.07
C LEU A 228 3.96 -5.79 -21.45
N GLU A 229 5.10 -5.15 -21.66
CA GLU A 229 5.48 -4.53 -22.92
C GLU A 229 5.59 -5.57 -24.04
N ALA A 230 6.31 -6.66 -23.79
CA ALA A 230 6.45 -7.77 -24.76
C ALA A 230 5.13 -8.45 -25.11
N SER A 231 4.11 -8.35 -24.27
CA SER A 231 2.76 -8.86 -24.57
C SER A 231 1.90 -7.91 -25.40
N GLY A 232 2.39 -6.69 -25.71
CA GLY A 232 1.64 -5.66 -26.43
C GLY A 232 0.52 -5.00 -25.61
N GLU A 233 0.48 -5.22 -24.30
CA GLU A 233 -0.63 -4.74 -23.44
C GLU A 233 -0.29 -3.44 -22.70
N SER A 234 0.91 -2.88 -22.87
CA SER A 234 1.35 -1.67 -22.12
C SER A 234 0.42 -0.48 -22.29
N ASP A 235 -0.06 -0.22 -23.52
CA ASP A 235 -0.91 0.94 -23.83
C ASP A 235 -2.39 0.72 -23.48
N ASN A 236 -2.72 -0.49 -23.02
CA ASN A 236 -4.06 -0.84 -22.53
C ASN A 236 -4.09 -1.21 -21.05
N THR A 237 -2.98 -0.99 -20.31
CA THR A 237 -2.85 -1.42 -18.91
C THR A 237 -2.49 -0.26 -17.98
N ILE A 238 -3.34 -0.02 -17.00
CA ILE A 238 -3.02 0.86 -15.85
C ILE A 238 -2.17 0.06 -14.87
N VAL A 239 -1.01 0.59 -14.51
CA VAL A 239 -0.05 -0.08 -13.60
C VAL A 239 0.01 0.66 -12.28
N PHE A 240 -0.18 -0.07 -11.18
CA PHE A 240 0.05 0.39 -9.83
C PHE A 240 1.26 -0.32 -9.24
N PHE A 241 2.14 0.44 -8.61
CA PHE A 241 3.13 -0.09 -7.67
C PHE A 241 2.84 0.44 -6.27
N TRP A 242 2.81 -0.43 -5.26
CA TRP A 242 2.52 -0.06 -3.87
C TRP A 242 3.08 -1.08 -2.87
N SER A 243 3.17 -0.70 -1.59
CA SER A 243 3.47 -1.60 -0.48
C SER A 243 2.27 -1.75 0.45
N ASP A 244 2.19 -2.88 1.14
CA ASP A 244 1.13 -3.10 2.12
C ASP A 244 1.33 -2.28 3.40
N HIS A 245 2.55 -2.12 3.90
CA HIS A 245 2.92 -1.27 5.03
C HIS A 245 4.41 -0.93 4.99
N GLY A 246 4.93 -0.25 6.03
CA GLY A 246 6.32 0.17 6.10
C GLY A 246 7.31 -0.95 6.43
N VAL A 247 8.60 -0.58 6.47
CA VAL A 247 9.75 -1.50 6.56
C VAL A 247 9.65 -2.53 7.69
N GLY A 248 10.11 -3.75 7.41
CA GLY A 248 10.07 -4.92 8.30
C GLY A 248 11.05 -4.87 9.48
N LEU A 249 11.22 -3.70 10.10
CA LEU A 249 12.12 -3.46 11.23
C LEU A 249 11.37 -2.87 12.44
N PRO A 250 11.97 -2.89 13.65
CA PRO A 250 11.35 -2.34 14.86
C PRO A 250 10.91 -0.87 14.68
N ARG A 251 9.83 -0.45 15.33
CA ARG A 251 9.18 0.87 15.25
C ARG A 251 8.58 1.24 13.88
N ALA A 252 8.75 0.41 12.88
CA ALA A 252 8.09 0.54 11.59
C ALA A 252 6.97 -0.49 11.46
N LYS A 253 7.25 -1.74 11.07
CA LYS A 253 6.24 -2.79 11.05
C LYS A 253 5.54 -2.93 12.40
N ARG A 254 4.23 -3.07 12.40
CA ARG A 254 3.32 -3.15 13.56
C ARG A 254 3.06 -1.82 14.28
N TRP A 255 3.61 -0.70 13.80
CA TRP A 255 3.43 0.61 14.43
C TRP A 255 2.68 1.58 13.52
N LEU A 256 2.14 2.64 14.13
CA LEU A 256 1.32 3.64 13.42
C LEU A 256 2.07 4.95 13.12
N TYR A 257 3.40 4.95 13.20
CA TYR A 257 4.25 6.05 12.73
C TYR A 257 4.33 6.06 11.19
N ASP A 258 4.81 7.16 10.58
CA ASP A 258 5.05 7.20 9.12
C ASP A 258 5.95 6.04 8.67
N SER A 259 6.94 5.66 9.48
CA SER A 259 7.81 4.52 9.22
C SER A 259 7.06 3.19 9.03
N GLY A 260 5.91 3.01 9.69
CA GLY A 260 5.09 1.80 9.58
C GLY A 260 3.88 1.94 8.66
N THR A 261 3.41 3.18 8.41
CA THR A 261 2.14 3.38 7.69
C THR A 261 2.27 4.15 6.38
N ARG A 262 3.31 4.96 6.17
CA ARG A 262 3.53 5.64 4.89
C ARG A 262 4.13 4.65 3.90
N ILE A 263 3.44 4.48 2.78
CA ILE A 263 3.80 3.52 1.73
C ILE A 263 4.13 4.23 0.42
N PRO A 264 5.00 3.67 -0.43
CA PRO A 264 5.13 4.14 -1.80
C PRO A 264 3.86 3.81 -2.59
N LEU A 265 3.46 4.73 -3.46
CA LEU A 265 2.38 4.52 -4.43
C LEU A 265 2.75 5.24 -5.72
N ILE A 266 2.86 4.47 -6.81
CA ILE A 266 3.14 4.98 -8.14
C ILE A 266 2.07 4.43 -9.08
N VAL A 267 1.45 5.29 -9.90
CA VAL A 267 0.41 4.88 -10.85
C VAL A 267 0.75 5.40 -12.24
N ARG A 268 0.86 4.49 -13.22
CA ARG A 268 0.95 4.83 -14.64
C ARG A 268 -0.38 4.58 -15.32
N ILE A 269 -0.96 5.61 -15.92
CA ILE A 269 -2.19 5.54 -16.72
C ILE A 269 -1.83 5.79 -18.18
N PRO A 270 -2.13 4.85 -19.13
CA PRO A 270 -1.97 5.09 -20.54
C PRO A 270 -2.81 6.29 -21.01
N VAL A 271 -2.33 6.98 -22.06
CA VAL A 271 -2.96 8.24 -22.55
C VAL A 271 -4.45 8.08 -22.82
N SER A 272 -4.84 6.93 -23.41
CA SER A 272 -6.23 6.58 -23.78
C SER A 272 -7.20 6.50 -22.59
N PHE A 273 -6.70 6.32 -21.36
CA PHE A 273 -7.51 6.19 -20.13
C PHE A 273 -7.36 7.35 -19.17
N ARG A 274 -6.68 8.45 -19.57
CA ARG A 274 -6.52 9.61 -18.72
C ARG A 274 -7.77 10.47 -18.74
N GLU A 275 -8.24 10.85 -17.57
CA GLU A 275 -9.33 11.79 -17.41
C GLU A 275 -8.80 13.14 -16.95
N GLY A 276 -8.95 14.17 -17.78
CA GLY A 276 -8.51 15.51 -17.50
C GLY A 276 -6.99 15.59 -17.21
N LYS A 277 -6.62 15.93 -15.97
CA LYS A 277 -5.22 16.02 -15.53
C LYS A 277 -4.71 14.74 -14.86
N GLN A 278 -5.57 13.73 -14.66
CA GLN A 278 -5.19 12.50 -13.97
C GLN A 278 -4.16 11.70 -14.77
N GLY A 279 -3.23 11.08 -14.08
CA GLY A 279 -2.25 10.19 -14.69
C GLY A 279 -1.21 10.85 -15.60
N ARG A 280 -1.06 12.19 -15.56
CA ARG A 280 -0.01 12.88 -16.34
C ARG A 280 1.36 12.40 -15.89
N GLN A 281 2.25 12.20 -16.86
CA GLN A 281 3.63 11.83 -16.62
C GLN A 281 4.37 12.89 -15.80
N HIS A 282 5.41 12.49 -15.09
CA HIS A 282 6.25 13.34 -14.23
C HIS A 282 5.49 14.12 -13.15
N THR A 283 4.30 13.63 -12.74
CA THR A 283 3.50 14.32 -11.73
C THR A 283 3.84 13.81 -10.33
N ILE A 284 3.96 14.76 -9.40
CA ILE A 284 4.01 14.48 -7.96
C ILE A 284 2.68 14.94 -7.38
N ASP A 285 1.98 14.03 -6.73
CA ASP A 285 0.70 14.30 -6.09
C ASP A 285 0.83 14.13 -4.57
N SER A 286 0.37 15.11 -3.82
CA SER A 286 0.42 15.16 -2.36
C SER A 286 -0.95 14.96 -1.69
N GLN A 287 -1.97 14.57 -2.45
CA GLN A 287 -3.25 14.24 -1.84
C GLN A 287 -3.13 13.08 -0.84
N LEU A 288 -3.91 13.13 0.22
CA LEU A 288 -3.99 12.07 1.20
C LEU A 288 -4.74 10.86 0.62
N ILE A 289 -4.08 9.71 0.60
CA ILE A 289 -4.64 8.44 0.14
C ILE A 289 -4.54 7.41 1.27
N SER A 290 -5.63 6.73 1.54
CA SER A 290 -5.66 5.56 2.42
C SER A 290 -5.63 4.28 1.58
N SER A 291 -4.98 3.24 2.04
CA SER A 291 -4.93 1.96 1.31
C SER A 291 -6.32 1.34 1.03
N ILE A 292 -7.34 1.68 1.83
CA ILE A 292 -8.73 1.29 1.55
C ILE A 292 -9.33 2.00 0.32
N ASP A 293 -8.67 3.06 -0.18
CA ASP A 293 -9.09 3.77 -1.39
C ASP A 293 -8.73 3.03 -2.68
N PHE A 294 -7.87 2.00 -2.59
CA PHE A 294 -7.42 1.24 -3.75
C PHE A 294 -8.56 0.46 -4.41
N ALA A 295 -9.39 -0.23 -3.62
CA ALA A 295 -10.54 -0.98 -4.14
C ALA A 295 -11.55 -0.09 -4.90
N PRO A 296 -12.11 1.00 -4.32
CA PRO A 296 -13.02 1.87 -5.04
C PRO A 296 -12.35 2.58 -6.22
N THR A 297 -11.04 2.84 -6.17
CA THR A 297 -10.30 3.42 -7.32
C THR A 297 -10.22 2.44 -8.49
N VAL A 298 -9.92 1.17 -8.24
CA VAL A 298 -9.89 0.15 -9.28
C VAL A 298 -11.27 -0.05 -9.90
N LEU A 299 -12.32 -0.14 -9.10
CA LEU A 299 -13.70 -0.23 -9.60
C LEU A 299 -14.07 0.97 -10.46
N ASN A 300 -13.76 2.19 -10.01
CA ASN A 300 -14.03 3.42 -10.75
C ASN A 300 -13.28 3.48 -12.09
N LEU A 301 -12.00 3.07 -12.13
CA LEU A 301 -11.21 2.97 -13.36
C LEU A 301 -11.73 1.89 -14.33
N ALA A 302 -12.32 0.84 -13.79
CA ALA A 302 -12.94 -0.23 -14.55
C ALA A 302 -14.36 0.13 -15.04
N GLY A 303 -14.92 1.28 -14.66
CA GLY A 303 -16.30 1.66 -14.95
C GLY A 303 -17.34 0.89 -14.13
N VAL A 304 -16.94 0.25 -13.04
CA VAL A 304 -17.80 -0.51 -12.12
C VAL A 304 -18.25 0.38 -10.97
N ASP A 305 -19.53 0.33 -10.63
CA ASP A 305 -20.06 1.12 -9.53
C ASP A 305 -19.45 0.69 -8.19
N VAL A 306 -19.06 1.70 -7.41
CA VAL A 306 -18.50 1.49 -6.06
C VAL A 306 -19.65 1.25 -5.06
N PRO A 307 -19.68 0.11 -4.36
CA PRO A 307 -20.70 -0.14 -3.35
C PRO A 307 -20.73 0.90 -2.24
N GLY A 308 -21.92 1.36 -1.86
CA GLY A 308 -22.10 2.43 -0.86
C GLY A 308 -21.60 2.10 0.55
N HIS A 309 -21.36 0.83 0.86
CA HIS A 309 -20.77 0.42 2.14
C HIS A 309 -19.24 0.53 2.19
N MET A 310 -18.55 0.73 1.06
CA MET A 310 -17.10 0.95 1.05
C MET A 310 -16.77 2.30 1.70
N GLN A 311 -15.84 2.27 2.66
CA GLN A 311 -15.36 3.47 3.37
C GLN A 311 -14.19 4.13 2.64
N GLY A 312 -13.58 3.41 1.71
CA GLY A 312 -12.61 3.93 0.76
C GLY A 312 -13.25 4.92 -0.22
N ARG A 313 -12.42 5.79 -0.82
CA ARG A 313 -12.83 6.80 -1.81
C ARG A 313 -11.97 6.68 -3.05
N ALA A 314 -12.57 6.64 -4.22
CA ALA A 314 -11.82 6.65 -5.46
C ALA A 314 -11.04 7.97 -5.59
N PHE A 315 -9.75 7.88 -5.90
CA PHE A 315 -8.87 9.03 -6.15
C PHE A 315 -8.46 9.16 -7.63
N LEU A 316 -8.86 8.20 -8.46
CA LEU A 316 -8.69 8.19 -9.92
C LEU A 316 -9.97 7.67 -10.59
N GLY A 317 -10.17 8.06 -11.86
CA GLY A 317 -11.32 7.67 -12.70
C GLY A 317 -12.42 8.75 -12.76
N GLY A 318 -13.53 8.46 -13.43
CA GLY A 318 -14.55 9.45 -13.78
C GLY A 318 -15.40 9.95 -12.60
N LYS A 319 -15.63 9.13 -11.59
CA LYS A 319 -16.49 9.47 -10.44
C LYS A 319 -15.62 9.66 -9.19
N LEU A 320 -15.14 10.89 -8.93
CA LEU A 320 -14.33 11.18 -7.75
C LEU A 320 -15.17 11.70 -6.59
N GLY A 321 -14.88 11.22 -5.39
CA GLY A 321 -15.38 11.80 -4.14
C GLY A 321 -14.57 13.01 -3.68
N ALA A 322 -14.99 13.64 -2.58
CA ALA A 322 -14.22 14.71 -1.95
C ALA A 322 -12.85 14.20 -1.48
N ALA A 323 -11.80 15.00 -1.69
CA ALA A 323 -10.45 14.69 -1.21
C ALA A 323 -10.42 14.47 0.30
N ARG A 324 -9.56 13.56 0.75
CA ARG A 324 -9.40 13.28 2.19
C ARG A 324 -8.71 14.45 2.89
N ARG A 325 -9.27 14.88 4.00
CA ARG A 325 -8.60 15.79 4.94
C ARG A 325 -7.72 15.01 5.93
N TYR A 326 -8.10 13.77 6.22
CA TYR A 326 -7.42 12.89 7.15
C TYR A 326 -7.36 11.45 6.61
N VAL A 327 -6.31 10.74 6.99
CA VAL A 327 -6.24 9.29 6.95
C VAL A 327 -6.15 8.76 8.37
N TYR A 328 -6.64 7.54 8.57
CA TYR A 328 -6.77 6.91 9.88
C TYR A 328 -6.13 5.54 9.90
N GLY A 329 -5.64 5.15 11.06
CA GLY A 329 -5.07 3.82 11.24
C GLY A 329 -5.31 3.28 12.64
N ALA A 330 -5.32 1.95 12.74
CA ALA A 330 -5.51 1.23 13.97
C ALA A 330 -4.47 0.13 14.15
N ARG A 331 -4.00 0.00 15.38
CA ARG A 331 -3.23 -1.13 15.85
C ARG A 331 -3.94 -1.72 17.06
N ASP A 332 -4.18 -3.01 17.01
CA ASP A 332 -4.80 -3.78 18.09
C ASP A 332 -3.89 -4.96 18.48
N ARG A 333 -4.41 -6.17 18.64
CA ARG A 333 -3.56 -7.32 18.92
C ARG A 333 -2.64 -7.60 17.72
N MET A 334 -1.34 -7.57 18.00
CA MET A 334 -0.28 -7.95 17.06
C MET A 334 0.38 -9.23 17.54
N ASP A 335 0.37 -10.26 16.69
CA ASP A 335 0.82 -11.60 17.04
C ASP A 335 0.23 -12.01 18.41
N GLU A 336 1.04 -12.26 19.43
CA GLU A 336 0.62 -12.66 20.78
C GLU A 336 0.40 -11.51 21.76
N ARG A 337 0.53 -10.24 21.32
CA ARG A 337 0.45 -9.07 22.21
C ARG A 337 -0.72 -8.16 21.88
N TYR A 338 -1.47 -7.85 22.92
CA TYR A 338 -2.62 -6.96 22.85
C TYR A 338 -2.21 -5.52 23.19
N ASP A 339 -2.67 -4.60 22.37
CA ASP A 339 -2.59 -3.16 22.56
C ASP A 339 -3.82 -2.52 21.88
N ILE A 340 -4.08 -1.24 22.11
CA ILE A 340 -5.09 -0.47 21.39
C ILE A 340 -4.50 0.90 21.09
N ILE A 341 -4.20 1.16 19.83
CA ILE A 341 -3.65 2.43 19.35
C ILE A 341 -4.46 2.89 18.15
N ARG A 342 -4.78 4.18 18.10
CA ARG A 342 -5.47 4.81 16.97
C ARG A 342 -4.67 6.01 16.49
N MET A 343 -4.67 6.25 15.20
CA MET A 343 -3.90 7.32 14.55
C MET A 343 -4.79 8.14 13.62
N VAL A 344 -4.55 9.44 13.61
CA VAL A 344 -5.07 10.40 12.62
C VAL A 344 -3.87 11.12 12.00
N ARG A 345 -3.85 11.26 10.68
CA ARG A 345 -2.81 11.93 9.93
C ARG A 345 -3.45 12.91 8.94
N ASP A 346 -3.09 14.20 8.98
CA ASP A 346 -3.36 15.16 7.90
C ASP A 346 -2.13 15.33 6.99
N SER A 347 -2.03 16.36 6.19
CA SER A 347 -0.88 16.59 5.31
C SER A 347 0.43 16.89 6.05
N ARG A 348 0.38 17.33 7.31
CA ARG A 348 1.55 17.75 8.09
C ARG A 348 1.65 17.11 9.47
N PHE A 349 0.54 16.97 10.19
CA PHE A 349 0.54 16.51 11.57
C PHE A 349 0.05 15.08 11.70
N ARG A 350 0.64 14.36 12.66
CA ARG A 350 0.15 13.06 13.12
C ARG A 350 -0.24 13.13 14.58
N TYR A 351 -1.41 12.59 14.88
CA TYR A 351 -1.91 12.36 16.22
C TYR A 351 -2.05 10.86 16.47
N ILE A 352 -1.59 10.42 17.64
CA ILE A 352 -1.73 9.04 18.12
C ILE A 352 -2.41 9.05 19.48
N ARG A 353 -3.43 8.20 19.64
CA ARG A 353 -4.07 7.90 20.91
C ARG A 353 -3.68 6.50 21.35
N ASN A 354 -3.01 6.40 22.53
CA ASN A 354 -2.70 5.16 23.20
C ASN A 354 -3.77 4.88 24.25
N TYR A 355 -4.58 3.83 24.05
CA TYR A 355 -5.64 3.45 24.99
C TYR A 355 -5.14 2.54 26.11
N GLU A 356 -3.97 1.93 25.92
CA GLU A 356 -3.26 1.10 26.89
C GLU A 356 -1.91 1.75 27.28
N PRO A 357 -1.92 2.94 27.91
CA PRO A 357 -0.70 3.71 28.14
C PRO A 357 0.24 3.08 29.19
N LEU A 358 -0.29 2.21 30.04
CA LEU A 358 0.52 1.51 31.05
C LEU A 358 1.34 0.34 30.50
N LYS A 359 1.06 -0.08 29.26
CA LYS A 359 1.88 -1.07 28.56
C LYS A 359 3.09 -0.40 27.93
N THR A 360 4.23 -1.08 27.95
CA THR A 360 5.45 -0.64 27.28
C THR A 360 5.22 -0.47 25.78
N TYR A 361 6.00 0.39 25.12
CA TYR A 361 5.99 0.51 23.67
C TYR A 361 6.32 -0.83 22.99
N TYR A 362 7.34 -1.51 23.47
CA TYR A 362 7.85 -2.72 22.84
C TYR A 362 7.67 -3.96 23.71
N GLN A 363 6.47 -4.52 23.65
CA GLN A 363 6.18 -5.82 24.27
C GLN A 363 6.93 -6.92 23.51
N TYR A 364 7.39 -7.94 24.22
CA TYR A 364 8.02 -9.10 23.60
C TYR A 364 7.05 -9.78 22.61
N MET A 365 7.51 -9.98 21.37
CA MET A 365 6.78 -10.70 20.33
C MET A 365 7.75 -11.65 19.60
N ASN A 366 7.38 -12.92 19.45
CA ASN A 366 8.26 -13.95 18.90
C ASN A 366 8.86 -13.64 17.54
N THR A 367 8.11 -12.96 16.66
CA THR A 367 8.57 -12.68 15.29
C THR A 367 9.61 -11.56 15.24
N PRO A 368 9.37 -10.35 15.79
CA PRO A 368 10.38 -9.29 15.82
C PRO A 368 11.66 -9.66 16.59
N GLU A 369 11.53 -10.44 17.66
CA GLU A 369 12.70 -10.85 18.49
C GLU A 369 13.66 -11.81 17.76
N LYS A 370 13.28 -12.35 16.60
CA LYS A 370 14.19 -13.12 15.72
C LYS A 370 15.19 -12.23 14.99
N GLY A 371 14.82 -10.96 14.74
CA GLY A 371 15.64 -9.99 14.02
C GLY A 371 16.91 -9.58 14.79
N ALA A 372 18.01 -9.39 14.08
CA ALA A 372 19.27 -8.99 14.67
C ALA A 372 19.20 -7.61 15.31
N THR A 373 18.54 -6.65 14.67
CA THR A 373 18.28 -5.30 15.21
C THR A 373 17.54 -5.37 16.55
N MET A 374 16.48 -6.22 16.68
CA MET A 374 15.74 -6.30 17.95
C MET A 374 16.58 -6.93 19.05
N LYS A 375 17.35 -7.98 18.74
CA LYS A 375 18.31 -8.59 19.69
C LYS A 375 19.33 -7.57 20.18
N GLU A 376 19.87 -6.74 19.29
CA GLU A 376 20.84 -5.69 19.65
C GLU A 376 20.20 -4.62 20.52
N ILE A 377 18.97 -4.18 20.23
CA ILE A 377 18.20 -3.26 21.08
C ILE A 377 18.03 -3.86 22.49
N ARG A 378 17.65 -5.14 22.61
CA ARG A 378 17.52 -5.83 23.91
C ARG A 378 18.84 -5.95 24.65
N ARG A 379 19.93 -6.18 23.95
CA ARG A 379 21.27 -6.19 24.55
C ARG A 379 21.63 -4.82 25.13
N LEU A 380 21.42 -3.75 24.36
CA LEU A 380 21.69 -2.38 24.77
C LEU A 380 20.76 -1.92 25.90
N GLU A 381 19.50 -2.33 25.91
CA GLU A 381 18.56 -2.08 27.00
C GLU A 381 19.09 -2.64 28.32
N LYS A 382 19.53 -3.90 28.33
CA LYS A 382 20.08 -4.57 29.52
C LYS A 382 21.36 -3.92 30.05
N THR A 383 22.19 -3.36 29.19
CA THR A 383 23.46 -2.73 29.56
C THR A 383 23.37 -1.22 29.77
N GLY A 384 22.17 -0.62 29.67
CA GLY A 384 21.99 0.82 29.76
C GLY A 384 22.55 1.62 28.56
N GLY A 385 22.84 0.94 27.45
CA GLY A 385 23.46 1.53 26.25
C GLY A 385 22.51 2.24 25.29
N LEU A 386 21.18 2.22 25.53
CA LEU A 386 20.23 2.97 24.72
C LEU A 386 20.30 4.46 25.06
N SER A 387 20.49 5.30 24.06
CA SER A 387 20.59 6.76 24.20
C SER A 387 19.65 7.49 23.23
N GLY A 388 19.43 8.79 23.48
CA GLY A 388 18.61 9.65 22.60
C GLY A 388 17.24 9.08 22.30
N ALA A 389 16.83 9.13 21.05
CA ALA A 389 15.54 8.63 20.60
C ALA A 389 15.40 7.09 20.68
N ALA A 390 16.52 6.34 20.76
CA ALA A 390 16.48 4.88 20.91
C ALA A 390 15.93 4.44 22.28
N ARG A 391 15.90 5.34 23.29
CA ARG A 391 15.25 5.08 24.60
C ARG A 391 13.75 4.76 24.48
N PHE A 392 13.14 5.10 23.35
CA PHE A 392 11.77 4.69 23.04
C PHE A 392 11.54 3.18 23.25
N PHE A 393 12.51 2.34 22.89
CA PHE A 393 12.37 0.89 23.02
C PHE A 393 12.35 0.37 24.46
N SER A 394 12.97 1.10 25.40
CA SER A 394 13.01 0.76 26.82
C SER A 394 11.95 1.48 27.66
N ALA A 395 11.12 2.34 27.06
CA ALA A 395 10.11 3.08 27.79
C ALA A 395 9.03 2.12 28.35
N GLY A 396 8.90 2.09 29.68
CA GLY A 396 7.94 1.22 30.37
C GLY A 396 6.48 1.63 30.21
N ARG A 397 6.22 2.85 29.72
CA ARG A 397 4.88 3.42 29.52
C ARG A 397 4.85 4.19 28.22
N LYS A 398 3.66 4.31 27.64
CA LYS A 398 3.37 5.20 26.51
C LYS A 398 2.70 6.49 27.03
N PRO A 399 2.92 7.65 26.41
CA PRO A 399 2.04 8.80 26.65
C PRO A 399 0.62 8.45 26.18
N VAL A 400 -0.38 9.05 26.82
CA VAL A 400 -1.79 8.85 26.44
C VAL A 400 -2.05 9.38 25.04
N GLU A 401 -1.39 10.50 24.69
CA GLU A 401 -1.50 11.15 23.39
C GLU A 401 -0.11 11.51 22.86
N GLU A 402 0.03 11.42 21.56
CA GLU A 402 1.21 11.85 20.84
C GLU A 402 0.79 12.77 19.68
N LEU A 403 1.55 13.84 19.48
CA LEU A 403 1.38 14.77 18.36
C LEU A 403 2.74 15.05 17.74
N TYR A 404 2.85 14.91 16.41
CA TYR A 404 4.10 15.12 15.68
C TYR A 404 3.88 16.08 14.51
N ASP A 405 4.81 17.01 14.28
CA ASP A 405 4.88 17.88 13.11
C ASP A 405 5.88 17.28 12.10
N LEU A 406 5.39 16.53 11.15
CA LEU A 406 6.21 15.76 10.19
C LEU A 406 7.04 16.64 9.24
N LYS A 407 6.75 17.95 9.18
CA LYS A 407 7.58 18.92 8.43
C LYS A 407 8.92 19.16 9.13
N HIS A 408 8.94 19.19 10.46
CA HIS A 408 10.12 19.50 11.27
C HIS A 408 10.69 18.26 11.98
N ASP A 409 9.88 17.24 12.16
CA ASP A 409 10.23 15.98 12.79
C ASP A 409 9.74 14.78 11.95
N PRO A 410 10.38 14.50 10.81
CA PRO A 410 9.96 13.43 9.91
C PRO A 410 10.14 12.02 10.51
N HIS A 411 10.85 11.91 11.63
CA HIS A 411 11.08 10.66 12.33
C HIS A 411 10.19 10.47 13.56
N GLU A 412 9.34 11.46 13.90
CA GLU A 412 8.36 11.38 14.98
C GLU A 412 9.00 11.02 16.33
N VAL A 413 10.06 11.74 16.70
CA VAL A 413 10.80 11.55 17.96
C VAL A 413 10.51 12.63 19.01
N ASN A 414 9.89 13.76 18.61
CA ASN A 414 9.56 14.88 19.47
C ASN A 414 8.04 14.99 19.65
N ASN A 415 7.52 14.42 20.74
CA ASN A 415 6.08 14.48 21.02
C ASN A 415 5.67 15.88 21.48
N LEU A 416 4.82 16.56 20.71
CA LEU A 416 4.32 17.92 20.95
C LEU A 416 3.01 17.97 21.74
N ALA A 417 2.45 16.82 22.17
CA ALA A 417 1.13 16.77 22.81
C ALA A 417 1.05 17.56 24.13
N ALA A 418 2.17 17.77 24.82
CA ALA A 418 2.24 18.59 26.03
C ALA A 418 2.67 20.04 25.78
N ASN A 419 2.99 20.43 24.53
CA ASN A 419 3.41 21.80 24.22
C ASN A 419 2.19 22.71 24.04
N PRO A 420 2.03 23.78 24.85
CA PRO A 420 0.90 24.72 24.77
C PRO A 420 0.73 25.38 23.42
N GLU A 421 1.82 25.64 22.67
CA GLU A 421 1.79 26.23 21.34
C GLU A 421 1.04 25.37 20.30
N HIS A 422 0.90 24.09 20.58
CA HIS A 422 0.22 23.12 19.73
C HIS A 422 -1.17 22.68 20.27
N SER A 423 -1.69 23.34 21.31
CA SER A 423 -2.96 22.97 21.97
C SER A 423 -4.16 22.93 21.01
N ASP A 424 -4.31 23.95 20.16
CA ASP A 424 -5.40 24.03 19.18
C ASP A 424 -5.27 22.93 18.11
N ARG A 425 -4.03 22.64 17.68
CA ARG A 425 -3.77 21.55 16.73
C ARG A 425 -4.11 20.20 17.36
N LEU A 426 -3.66 19.97 18.60
CA LEU A 426 -3.98 18.76 19.34
C LEU A 426 -5.50 18.57 19.51
N LYS A 427 -6.23 19.63 19.86
CA LYS A 427 -7.68 19.61 19.95
C LYS A 427 -8.34 19.23 18.63
N THR A 428 -7.94 19.86 17.52
CA THR A 428 -8.47 19.58 16.18
C THR A 428 -8.25 18.10 15.78
N MET A 429 -7.06 17.57 16.01
CA MET A 429 -6.72 16.19 15.67
C MET A 429 -7.45 15.18 16.58
N ARG A 430 -7.62 15.52 17.85
CA ARG A 430 -8.40 14.73 18.82
C ARG A 430 -9.88 14.67 18.42
N GLU A 431 -10.46 15.77 17.97
CA GLU A 431 -11.85 15.82 17.48
C GLU A 431 -12.02 14.96 16.22
N ALA A 432 -11.06 15.02 15.27
CA ALA A 432 -11.05 14.17 14.10
C ALA A 432 -10.98 12.67 14.46
N HIS A 433 -10.15 12.34 15.46
CA HIS A 433 -10.03 10.99 16.01
C HIS A 433 -11.36 10.51 16.62
N TYR A 434 -11.98 11.30 17.49
CA TYR A 434 -13.25 10.91 18.13
C TYR A 434 -14.39 10.75 17.13
N ARG A 435 -14.41 11.58 16.07
CA ARG A 435 -15.38 11.44 14.99
C ARG A 435 -15.23 10.08 14.32
N TRP A 436 -14.03 9.75 13.87
CA TRP A 436 -13.76 8.48 13.20
C TRP A 436 -14.05 7.25 14.05
N VAL A 437 -13.78 7.30 15.36
CA VAL A 437 -14.06 6.17 16.27
C VAL A 437 -15.56 5.95 16.47
N ARG A 438 -16.39 7.00 16.29
CA ARG A 438 -17.87 6.91 16.43
C ARG A 438 -18.55 6.50 15.12
N GLU A 439 -18.00 6.82 13.99
CA GLU A 439 -18.46 6.42 12.65
C GLU A 439 -18.12 4.94 12.34
#